data_819160c2e5fc7cb62264213800a6e4c8
#
_entry.id   819160c2e5fc7cb62264213800a6e4c8
#
_cell.length_a   1.000
_cell.length_b   1.000
_cell.length_c   1.000
_cell.angle_alpha   90.00
_cell.angle_beta   90.00
_cell.angle_gamma   90.00
#
_symmetry.space_group_name_H-M   'P 1'
#
loop_
_entity.id
_entity.type
_entity.pdbx_description
1 polymer ?
#
loop_
_entity_poly.entity_id
_entity_poly.type
_entity_poly.pdbx_seq_one_letter_code
_entity_poly.pdbx_strand_id
1 'polypeptide(L)'
;ETQTVAQFSLDESSWEEALFYDGAIQPILNYNCSSCHNPRNLKGELDLSTIKGLMKGGENGEILKVGNLKESALYARLILPHEDEEHMPPAEKRQPKKEELELIKLWIETGASVDKTLAQAAIKRISVQAFFKKDENPFFPITELKPVSSDTLSLLRAKGFFVEQISADNALLRISCLNFPTFNEKDWRSLKEISEHIAYLDLSDTKASESIIDSISGLRHLTTLKLNGIEMEGKGLAKLKDSK
;
A
#
# COMPACT_ATOMS: atom_id res chain seq x y z
N GLU A 1 12.93 6.69 8.94
CA GLU A 1 11.86 7.03 7.97
C GLU A 1 11.97 6.06 6.81
N THR A 2 11.05 5.13 6.71
CA THR A 2 10.89 4.24 5.56
C THR A 2 10.41 5.08 4.38
N GLN A 3 11.31 5.50 3.52
CA GLN A 3 10.96 6.19 2.28
C GLN A 3 10.17 5.22 1.40
N THR A 4 8.91 5.48 1.21
CA THR A 4 8.04 4.76 0.28
C THR A 4 8.51 4.96 -1.17
N VAL A 5 8.55 3.88 -1.95
CA VAL A 5 8.66 3.91 -3.43
C VAL A 5 7.49 4.72 -4.00
N ALA A 6 7.60 5.23 -5.24
CA ALA A 6 6.48 5.89 -5.91
C ALA A 6 5.18 5.13 -5.67
N GLN A 7 4.12 5.86 -5.28
CA GLN A 7 2.84 5.25 -4.89
C GLN A 7 2.08 4.71 -6.11
N PHE A 8 2.66 3.76 -6.79
CA PHE A 8 1.91 2.87 -7.66
C PHE A 8 2.12 1.45 -7.18
N SER A 9 1.13 0.63 -7.35
CA SER A 9 1.21 -0.76 -6.95
C SER A 9 0.75 -1.63 -8.11
N LEU A 10 1.63 -2.51 -8.54
CA LEU A 10 1.29 -3.55 -9.49
C LEU A 10 0.60 -4.68 -8.72
N ASP A 11 -0.45 -5.24 -9.31
CA ASP A 11 -1.06 -6.46 -8.79
C ASP A 11 -0.12 -7.64 -9.13
N GLU A 12 0.34 -8.36 -8.10
CA GLU A 12 1.31 -9.44 -8.26
C GLU A 12 0.77 -10.59 -9.13
N SER A 13 -0.54 -10.78 -9.19
CA SER A 13 -1.18 -11.82 -10.00
C SER A 13 -1.29 -11.47 -11.48
N SER A 14 -1.26 -10.19 -11.85
CA SER A 14 -1.50 -9.69 -13.21
C SER A 14 -0.51 -8.62 -13.68
N TRP A 15 0.63 -8.46 -13.00
CA TRP A 15 1.61 -7.43 -13.33
C TRP A 15 2.12 -7.49 -14.78
N GLU A 16 2.19 -8.68 -15.35
CA GLU A 16 2.65 -8.92 -16.72
C GLU A 16 1.75 -8.23 -17.77
N GLU A 17 0.47 -8.06 -17.46
CA GLU A 17 -0.54 -7.44 -18.34
C GLU A 17 -0.54 -5.92 -18.22
N ALA A 18 0.07 -5.34 -17.20
CA ALA A 18 0.14 -3.91 -17.01
C ALA A 18 0.94 -3.25 -18.14
N LEU A 19 0.43 -2.13 -18.70
CA LEU A 19 1.16 -1.32 -19.67
C LEU A 19 2.43 -0.75 -19.01
N PHE A 20 3.56 -0.89 -19.65
CA PHE A 20 4.83 -0.48 -19.03
C PHE A 20 4.88 1.02 -18.77
N TYR A 21 4.39 1.84 -19.70
CA TYR A 21 4.37 3.28 -19.49
C TYR A 21 3.35 3.69 -18.43
N ASP A 22 2.07 3.39 -18.62
CA ASP A 22 1.00 3.85 -17.74
C ASP A 22 1.04 3.18 -16.36
N GLY A 23 1.43 1.91 -16.31
CA GLY A 23 1.48 1.11 -15.08
C GLY A 23 2.73 1.34 -14.22
N ALA A 24 3.82 1.85 -14.80
CA ALA A 24 5.07 2.02 -14.07
C ALA A 24 5.75 3.37 -14.31
N ILE A 25 5.99 3.76 -15.57
CA ILE A 25 6.81 4.94 -15.87
C ILE A 25 6.08 6.24 -15.53
N GLN A 26 4.83 6.42 -15.98
CA GLN A 26 4.07 7.63 -15.70
C GLN A 26 3.87 7.86 -14.19
N PRO A 27 3.55 6.85 -13.35
CA PRO A 27 3.55 7.00 -11.90
C PRO A 27 4.87 7.46 -11.30
N ILE A 28 6.02 6.93 -11.78
CA ILE A 28 7.35 7.36 -11.33
C ILE A 28 7.59 8.84 -11.67
N LEU A 29 7.26 9.26 -12.91
CA LEU A 29 7.38 10.65 -13.34
C LEU A 29 6.46 11.57 -12.57
N ASN A 30 5.21 11.16 -12.32
CA ASN A 30 4.24 11.93 -11.53
C ASN A 30 4.75 12.17 -10.12
N TYR A 31 5.34 11.16 -9.51
CA TYR A 31 5.76 11.23 -8.12
C TYR A 31 7.07 12.02 -7.92
N ASN A 32 8.01 11.93 -8.83
CA ASN A 32 9.33 12.55 -8.68
C ASN A 32 9.50 13.86 -9.46
N CYS A 33 8.77 14.08 -10.57
CA CYS A 33 9.08 15.12 -11.55
C CYS A 33 7.95 16.12 -11.75
N SER A 34 6.68 15.66 -11.74
CA SER A 34 5.53 16.48 -12.14
C SER A 34 5.22 17.65 -11.21
N SER A 35 5.80 17.72 -10.00
CA SER A 35 5.66 18.89 -9.14
C SER A 35 6.26 20.16 -9.77
N CYS A 36 7.29 20.00 -10.62
CA CYS A 36 7.97 21.08 -11.33
C CYS A 36 7.71 21.10 -12.84
N HIS A 37 7.47 19.92 -13.43
CA HIS A 37 7.29 19.72 -14.87
C HIS A 37 5.84 19.31 -15.18
N ASN A 38 4.92 20.28 -15.13
CA ASN A 38 3.50 20.13 -15.41
C ASN A 38 2.93 21.40 -16.05
N PRO A 39 1.71 21.40 -16.63
CA PRO A 39 1.15 22.58 -17.32
C PRO A 39 1.03 23.86 -16.48
N ARG A 40 1.03 23.77 -15.13
CA ARG A 40 0.96 24.93 -14.23
C ARG A 40 2.34 25.44 -13.82
N ASN A 41 3.36 24.55 -13.86
CA ASN A 41 4.74 24.86 -13.46
C ASN A 41 5.68 24.24 -14.50
N LEU A 42 5.76 24.88 -15.67
CA LEU A 42 6.53 24.42 -16.83
C LEU A 42 8.01 24.78 -16.72
N LYS A 43 8.71 24.30 -15.68
CA LYS A 43 10.15 24.52 -15.57
C LYS A 43 10.86 23.90 -16.77
N GLY A 44 11.69 24.71 -17.47
CA GLY A 44 12.37 24.28 -18.68
C GLY A 44 11.42 23.99 -19.85
N GLU A 45 10.22 24.59 -19.86
CA GLU A 45 9.16 24.35 -20.86
C GLU A 45 8.74 22.87 -20.99
N LEU A 46 9.03 22.05 -19.96
CA LEU A 46 8.86 20.61 -19.97
C LEU A 46 7.61 20.20 -19.18
N ASP A 47 6.76 19.38 -19.81
CA ASP A 47 5.62 18.73 -19.17
C ASP A 47 5.84 17.21 -19.12
N LEU A 48 6.02 16.67 -17.92
CA LEU A 48 6.17 15.23 -17.66
C LEU A 48 4.91 14.59 -17.08
N SER A 49 3.81 15.34 -16.99
CA SER A 49 2.54 14.83 -16.50
C SER A 49 1.79 13.98 -17.54
N THR A 50 2.22 14.04 -18.81
CA THR A 50 1.62 13.29 -19.92
C THR A 50 2.70 12.77 -20.88
N ILE A 51 2.42 11.65 -21.54
CA ILE A 51 3.30 11.14 -22.62
C ILE A 51 3.48 12.17 -23.75
N LYS A 52 2.42 12.91 -24.09
CA LYS A 52 2.48 13.94 -25.13
C LYS A 52 3.49 15.04 -24.77
N GLY A 53 3.48 15.49 -23.52
CA GLY A 53 4.42 16.48 -23.02
C GLY A 53 5.85 15.94 -23.00
N LEU A 54 6.05 14.71 -22.53
CA LEU A 54 7.34 14.04 -22.54
C LEU A 54 7.93 13.94 -23.95
N MET A 55 7.14 13.50 -24.92
CA MET A 55 7.58 13.35 -26.32
C MET A 55 7.81 14.68 -27.02
N LYS A 56 7.12 15.75 -26.62
CA LYS A 56 7.38 17.11 -27.11
C LYS A 56 8.77 17.62 -26.68
N GLY A 57 9.23 17.24 -25.49
CA GLY A 57 10.42 17.76 -24.86
C GLY A 57 10.24 19.14 -24.24
N GLY A 58 11.34 19.78 -23.88
CA GLY A 58 11.38 21.10 -23.23
C GLY A 58 12.14 22.16 -24.06
N GLU A 59 12.59 23.23 -23.39
CA GLU A 59 13.31 24.36 -24.00
C GLU A 59 14.59 23.93 -24.74
N ASN A 60 15.24 22.85 -24.29
CA ASN A 60 16.45 22.30 -24.90
C ASN A 60 16.15 21.20 -25.94
N GLY A 61 14.89 21.06 -26.37
CA GLY A 61 14.43 20.06 -27.34
C GLY A 61 14.04 18.74 -26.75
N GLU A 62 14.22 17.67 -27.52
CA GLU A 62 13.82 16.30 -27.12
C GLU A 62 14.66 15.80 -25.94
N ILE A 63 13.98 15.27 -24.94
CA ILE A 63 14.63 14.70 -23.74
C ILE A 63 14.74 13.18 -23.78
N LEU A 64 14.10 12.52 -24.74
CA LEU A 64 14.04 11.08 -24.89
C LEU A 64 14.57 10.67 -26.27
N LYS A 65 15.61 9.84 -26.29
CA LYS A 65 16.13 9.16 -27.46
C LYS A 65 15.87 7.67 -27.31
N VAL A 66 14.89 7.19 -28.04
CA VAL A 66 14.43 5.80 -27.98
C VAL A 66 15.60 4.83 -28.19
N GLY A 67 15.78 3.89 -27.26
CA GLY A 67 16.87 2.90 -27.29
C GLY A 67 18.26 3.44 -26.95
N ASN A 68 18.41 4.74 -26.67
CA ASN A 68 19.71 5.35 -26.38
C ASN A 68 19.71 6.13 -25.06
N LEU A 69 20.16 5.46 -23.99
CA LEU A 69 20.24 6.04 -22.65
C LEU A 69 21.16 7.26 -22.56
N LYS A 70 22.30 7.22 -23.25
CA LYS A 70 23.32 8.28 -23.16
C LYS A 70 22.83 9.59 -23.77
N GLU A 71 22.04 9.51 -24.81
CA GLU A 71 21.47 10.69 -25.50
C GLU A 71 20.07 11.06 -24.94
N SER A 72 19.51 10.24 -24.05
CA SER A 72 18.25 10.56 -23.37
C SER A 72 18.50 11.46 -22.18
N ALA A 73 18.31 12.79 -22.34
CA ALA A 73 18.48 13.77 -21.27
C ALA A 73 17.60 13.44 -20.05
N LEU A 74 16.43 12.83 -20.27
CA LEU A 74 15.57 12.31 -19.20
C LEU A 74 16.35 11.41 -18.23
N TYR A 75 17.12 10.44 -18.73
CA TYR A 75 17.87 9.51 -17.87
C TYR A 75 19.24 10.09 -17.48
N ALA A 76 19.92 10.74 -18.40
CA ALA A 76 21.25 11.29 -18.16
C ALA A 76 21.27 12.24 -16.95
N ARG A 77 20.28 13.12 -16.82
CA ARG A 77 20.17 14.07 -15.70
C ARG A 77 19.83 13.39 -14.35
N LEU A 78 19.15 12.23 -14.37
CA LEU A 78 18.83 11.49 -13.16
C LEU A 78 20.05 10.82 -12.51
N ILE A 79 21.11 10.57 -13.29
CA ILE A 79 22.31 9.84 -12.85
C ILE A 79 23.54 10.74 -12.68
N LEU A 80 23.41 12.05 -12.92
CA LEU A 80 24.47 13.01 -12.61
C LEU A 80 24.78 13.03 -11.11
N PRO A 81 26.00 13.46 -10.71
CA PRO A 81 26.28 13.74 -9.30
C PRO A 81 25.27 14.72 -8.71
N HIS A 82 24.94 14.58 -7.43
CA HIS A 82 23.96 15.45 -6.76
C HIS A 82 24.42 16.93 -6.70
N GLU A 83 25.70 17.18 -6.81
CA GLU A 83 26.33 18.50 -6.81
C GLU A 83 26.28 19.18 -8.19
N ASP A 84 25.90 18.44 -9.23
CA ASP A 84 25.80 18.97 -10.60
C ASP A 84 24.51 19.81 -10.72
N GLU A 85 24.64 21.02 -11.26
CA GLU A 85 23.50 21.95 -11.45
C GLU A 85 22.44 21.39 -12.43
N GLU A 86 22.85 20.49 -13.31
CA GLU A 86 21.95 19.81 -14.23
C GLU A 86 21.31 18.54 -13.67
N HIS A 87 21.70 18.11 -12.45
CA HIS A 87 21.10 16.96 -11.80
C HIS A 87 19.59 17.17 -11.57
N MET A 88 18.80 16.17 -11.91
CA MET A 88 17.34 16.19 -11.71
C MET A 88 16.87 14.93 -10.97
N PRO A 89 15.96 15.06 -10.01
CA PRO A 89 15.50 16.33 -9.39
C PRO A 89 16.63 17.04 -8.64
N PRO A 90 16.54 18.38 -8.41
CA PRO A 90 17.54 19.09 -7.60
C PRO A 90 17.81 18.38 -6.26
N ALA A 91 19.05 18.43 -5.78
CA ALA A 91 19.53 17.62 -4.65
C ALA A 91 18.68 17.73 -3.36
N GLU A 92 18.07 18.91 -3.12
CA GLU A 92 17.18 19.15 -1.98
C GLU A 92 15.77 18.56 -2.15
N LYS A 93 15.45 18.04 -3.33
CA LYS A 93 14.18 17.39 -3.62
C LYS A 93 14.29 15.88 -3.41
N ARG A 94 13.12 15.22 -3.36
CA ARG A 94 13.10 13.77 -3.36
C ARG A 94 13.80 13.21 -4.58
N GLN A 95 14.66 12.23 -4.36
CA GLN A 95 15.37 11.53 -5.40
C GLN A 95 14.67 10.22 -5.78
N PRO A 96 14.62 9.86 -7.06
CA PRO A 96 14.15 8.54 -7.49
C PRO A 96 15.01 7.43 -6.86
N LYS A 97 14.37 6.35 -6.44
CA LYS A 97 15.06 5.18 -5.92
C LYS A 97 15.72 4.38 -7.04
N LYS A 98 16.65 3.52 -6.65
CA LYS A 98 17.38 2.64 -7.59
C LYS A 98 16.43 1.82 -8.46
N GLU A 99 15.36 1.29 -7.88
CA GLU A 99 14.34 0.49 -8.56
C GLU A 99 13.54 1.34 -9.57
N GLU A 100 13.25 2.60 -9.24
CA GLU A 100 12.58 3.55 -10.13
C GLU A 100 13.48 3.93 -11.31
N LEU A 101 14.76 4.19 -11.04
CA LEU A 101 15.76 4.49 -12.09
C LEU A 101 15.96 3.29 -13.03
N GLU A 102 15.98 2.07 -12.48
CA GLU A 102 16.13 0.87 -13.30
C GLU A 102 14.93 0.65 -14.23
N LEU A 103 13.70 0.94 -13.79
CA LEU A 103 12.53 0.85 -14.65
C LEU A 103 12.55 1.91 -15.77
N ILE A 104 12.93 3.16 -15.47
CA ILE A 104 13.09 4.21 -16.51
C ILE A 104 14.13 3.78 -17.53
N LYS A 105 15.27 3.26 -17.06
CA LYS A 105 16.34 2.73 -17.90
C LYS A 105 15.83 1.63 -18.83
N LEU A 106 15.21 0.58 -18.27
CA LEU A 106 14.67 -0.54 -19.02
C LEU A 106 13.62 -0.10 -20.05
N TRP A 107 12.76 0.86 -19.68
CA TRP A 107 11.76 1.38 -20.59
C TRP A 107 12.42 2.08 -21.82
N ILE A 108 13.45 2.89 -21.62
CA ILE A 108 14.17 3.54 -22.71
C ILE A 108 14.87 2.50 -23.59
N GLU A 109 15.59 1.55 -22.98
CA GLU A 109 16.35 0.51 -23.68
C GLU A 109 15.45 -0.44 -24.50
N THR A 110 14.25 -0.73 -24.02
CA THR A 110 13.28 -1.60 -24.72
C THR A 110 12.43 -0.88 -25.75
N GLY A 111 12.75 0.39 -26.03
CA GLY A 111 12.15 1.15 -27.13
C GLY A 111 11.12 2.19 -26.70
N ALA A 112 11.02 2.53 -25.41
CA ALA A 112 10.16 3.57 -24.84
C ALA A 112 8.69 3.49 -25.32
N SER A 113 8.17 2.28 -25.51
CA SER A 113 6.82 2.05 -26.00
C SER A 113 5.77 2.38 -24.92
N VAL A 114 4.67 2.97 -25.37
CA VAL A 114 3.51 3.25 -24.51
C VAL A 114 2.47 2.13 -24.55
N ASP A 115 2.47 1.31 -25.60
CA ASP A 115 1.45 0.30 -25.85
C ASP A 115 1.88 -1.12 -25.44
N LYS A 116 3.16 -1.31 -25.09
CA LYS A 116 3.65 -2.61 -24.65
C LYS A 116 3.36 -2.86 -23.18
N THR A 117 2.90 -4.08 -22.88
CA THR A 117 2.84 -4.56 -21.51
C THR A 117 4.23 -4.87 -20.96
N LEU A 118 4.35 -5.05 -19.65
CA LEU A 118 5.60 -5.46 -18.99
C LEU A 118 6.11 -6.80 -19.55
N ALA A 119 5.20 -7.76 -19.83
CA ALA A 119 5.55 -9.02 -20.47
C ALA A 119 6.08 -8.83 -21.90
N GLN A 120 5.42 -8.02 -22.73
CA GLN A 120 5.83 -7.72 -24.10
C GLN A 120 7.17 -6.99 -24.17
N ALA A 121 7.50 -6.20 -23.16
CA ALA A 121 8.80 -5.56 -22.99
C ALA A 121 9.85 -6.48 -22.38
N ALA A 122 9.52 -7.77 -22.12
CA ALA A 122 10.38 -8.78 -21.51
C ALA A 122 10.96 -8.35 -20.14
N ILE A 123 10.19 -7.55 -19.38
CA ILE A 123 10.59 -7.11 -18.06
C ILE A 123 10.54 -8.29 -17.08
N LYS A 124 11.59 -8.46 -16.30
CA LYS A 124 11.67 -9.55 -15.33
C LYS A 124 10.95 -9.17 -14.04
N ARG A 125 10.29 -10.15 -13.41
CA ARG A 125 9.59 -9.97 -12.12
C ARG A 125 10.45 -9.28 -11.05
N ILE A 126 11.76 -9.61 -11.00
CA ILE A 126 12.71 -9.00 -10.05
C ILE A 126 12.81 -7.48 -10.20
N SER A 127 12.66 -6.94 -11.40
CA SER A 127 12.74 -5.49 -11.66
C SER A 127 11.51 -4.74 -11.17
N VAL A 128 10.38 -5.42 -11.00
CA VAL A 128 9.09 -4.81 -10.58
C VAL A 128 8.62 -5.23 -9.20
N GLN A 129 9.27 -6.21 -8.56
CA GLN A 129 8.82 -6.77 -7.28
C GLN A 129 8.71 -5.73 -6.15
N ALA A 130 9.52 -4.66 -6.19
CA ALA A 130 9.48 -3.58 -5.21
C ALA A 130 8.17 -2.76 -5.30
N PHE A 131 7.45 -2.89 -6.40
CA PHE A 131 6.23 -2.15 -6.72
C PHE A 131 4.97 -3.00 -6.62
N PHE A 132 5.08 -4.27 -6.28
CA PHE A 132 3.90 -5.07 -5.99
C PHE A 132 3.15 -4.48 -4.80
N LYS A 133 1.84 -4.54 -4.88
CA LYS A 133 1.00 -4.27 -3.72
C LYS A 133 1.51 -5.15 -2.60
N LYS A 134 2.08 -4.53 -1.61
CA LYS A 134 2.29 -5.20 -0.36
C LYS A 134 0.95 -5.09 0.37
N ASP A 135 0.29 -6.20 0.61
CA ASP A 135 -0.76 -6.31 1.61
C ASP A 135 -0.16 -6.14 3.02
N GLU A 136 0.71 -5.15 3.14
CA GLU A 136 1.23 -4.73 4.42
C GLU A 136 0.19 -3.83 5.07
N ASN A 137 -0.76 -4.45 5.73
CA ASN A 137 -1.27 -3.82 6.92
C ASN A 137 -0.22 -4.10 8.03
N PRO A 138 0.73 -3.19 8.30
CA PRO A 138 1.85 -3.45 9.22
C PRO A 138 1.36 -3.68 10.65
N PHE A 139 0.07 -3.45 10.92
CA PHE A 139 -0.58 -3.68 12.20
C PHE A 139 -1.09 -5.10 12.40
N PHE A 140 -1.13 -5.93 11.36
CA PHE A 140 -1.67 -7.28 11.49
C PHE A 140 -0.62 -8.33 11.15
N PRO A 141 -0.38 -9.33 12.03
CA PRO A 141 0.61 -10.36 11.78
C PRO A 141 0.19 -11.27 10.62
N ILE A 142 1.18 -11.76 9.88
CA ILE A 142 0.96 -12.86 8.94
C ILE A 142 0.77 -14.14 9.75
N THR A 143 -0.27 -14.91 9.46
CA THR A 143 -0.60 -16.14 10.18
C THR A 143 -0.77 -17.31 9.21
N GLU A 144 -0.52 -18.53 9.72
CA GLU A 144 -0.79 -19.78 9.00
C GLU A 144 -2.20 -20.33 9.33
N LEU A 145 -3.07 -19.51 9.93
CA LEU A 145 -4.43 -19.91 10.26
C LEU A 145 -5.22 -20.22 8.99
N LYS A 146 -6.04 -21.27 9.07
CA LYS A 146 -7.02 -21.54 8.00
C LYS A 146 -8.17 -20.54 8.08
N PRO A 147 -8.68 -20.05 6.96
CA PRO A 147 -9.83 -19.15 6.95
C PRO A 147 -11.03 -19.72 7.71
N VAL A 148 -11.75 -18.85 8.43
CA VAL A 148 -13.00 -19.22 9.09
C VAL A 148 -14.06 -19.54 8.02
N SER A 149 -14.87 -20.56 8.27
CA SER A 149 -15.88 -20.99 7.31
C SER A 149 -16.93 -19.89 7.02
N SER A 150 -17.44 -19.87 5.79
CA SER A 150 -18.51 -18.94 5.38
C SER A 150 -19.75 -19.04 6.27
N ASP A 151 -20.07 -20.25 6.71
CA ASP A 151 -21.25 -20.52 7.58
C ASP A 151 -21.07 -19.89 8.95
N THR A 152 -19.88 -20.03 9.56
CA THR A 152 -19.55 -19.38 10.84
C THR A 152 -19.61 -17.86 10.70
N LEU A 153 -19.05 -17.28 9.64
CA LEU A 153 -19.11 -15.83 9.39
C LEU A 153 -20.56 -15.35 9.21
N SER A 154 -21.39 -16.13 8.52
CA SER A 154 -22.82 -15.83 8.31
C SER A 154 -23.62 -15.88 9.61
N LEU A 155 -23.35 -16.85 10.47
CA LEU A 155 -23.98 -16.95 11.79
C LEU A 155 -23.61 -15.75 12.69
N LEU A 156 -22.37 -15.30 12.67
CA LEU A 156 -21.95 -14.12 13.42
C LEU A 156 -22.64 -12.85 12.91
N ARG A 157 -22.70 -12.67 11.59
CA ARG A 157 -23.41 -11.54 10.98
C ARG A 157 -24.91 -11.55 11.32
N ALA A 158 -25.54 -12.72 11.32
CA ALA A 158 -26.95 -12.87 11.70
C ALA A 158 -27.22 -12.49 13.17
N LYS A 159 -26.21 -12.60 14.06
CA LYS A 159 -26.27 -12.14 15.44
C LYS A 159 -26.06 -10.63 15.62
N GLY A 160 -25.69 -9.92 14.57
CA GLY A 160 -25.46 -8.47 14.60
C GLY A 160 -23.99 -8.07 14.61
N PHE A 161 -23.03 -9.01 14.59
CA PHE A 161 -21.62 -8.65 14.44
C PHE A 161 -21.34 -8.17 13.01
N PHE A 162 -20.61 -7.07 12.88
CA PHE A 162 -19.91 -6.76 11.63
C PHE A 162 -18.63 -7.61 11.61
N VAL A 163 -18.49 -8.43 10.57
CA VAL A 163 -17.34 -9.33 10.40
C VAL A 163 -16.76 -9.18 9.02
N GLU A 164 -15.49 -8.83 8.96
CA GLU A 164 -14.73 -8.63 7.74
C GLU A 164 -13.36 -9.29 7.84
N GLN A 165 -12.89 -9.91 6.76
CA GLN A 165 -11.50 -10.35 6.64
C GLN A 165 -10.59 -9.11 6.50
N ILE A 166 -9.42 -9.11 7.15
CA ILE A 166 -8.50 -7.97 7.11
C ILE A 166 -7.89 -7.80 5.72
N SER A 167 -7.55 -8.92 5.07
CA SER A 167 -7.13 -8.96 3.66
C SER A 167 -7.47 -10.32 3.05
N ALA A 168 -7.43 -10.40 1.72
CA ALA A 168 -7.75 -11.63 1.01
C ALA A 168 -6.83 -12.82 1.39
N ASP A 169 -5.58 -12.53 1.71
CA ASP A 169 -4.54 -13.53 2.00
C ASP A 169 -4.32 -13.75 3.50
N ASN A 170 -5.13 -13.14 4.37
CA ASN A 170 -4.98 -13.24 5.81
C ASN A 170 -6.28 -13.78 6.45
N ALA A 171 -6.18 -14.85 7.21
CA ALA A 171 -7.31 -15.43 7.92
C ALA A 171 -7.80 -14.62 9.13
N LEU A 172 -7.10 -13.51 9.45
CA LEU A 172 -7.47 -12.63 10.54
C LEU A 172 -8.71 -11.80 10.23
N LEU A 173 -9.48 -11.50 11.26
CA LEU A 173 -10.78 -10.85 11.17
C LEU A 173 -10.80 -9.52 11.91
N ARG A 174 -11.55 -8.59 11.33
CA ARG A 174 -12.08 -7.42 11.99
C ARG A 174 -13.49 -7.72 12.48
N ILE A 175 -13.72 -7.54 13.77
CA ILE A 175 -15.02 -7.70 14.41
C ILE A 175 -15.45 -6.35 14.98
N SER A 176 -16.70 -5.95 14.73
CA SER A 176 -17.28 -4.77 15.35
C SER A 176 -18.71 -5.04 15.80
N CYS A 177 -19.07 -4.50 16.96
CA CYS A 177 -20.40 -4.55 17.52
C CYS A 177 -21.26 -3.31 17.16
N LEU A 178 -20.87 -2.53 16.12
CA LEU A 178 -21.60 -1.34 15.68
C LEU A 178 -23.11 -1.58 15.50
N ASN A 179 -23.48 -2.74 14.98
CA ASN A 179 -24.88 -3.15 14.77
C ASN A 179 -25.40 -4.05 15.90
N PHE A 180 -24.69 -4.14 17.02
CA PHE A 180 -25.04 -4.99 18.17
C PHE A 180 -24.85 -4.22 19.49
N PRO A 181 -25.58 -3.11 19.72
CA PRO A 181 -25.40 -2.27 20.91
C PRO A 181 -25.80 -2.94 22.22
N THR A 182 -26.54 -4.06 22.17
CA THR A 182 -26.90 -4.85 23.35
C THR A 182 -25.89 -5.93 23.72
N PHE A 183 -24.76 -6.04 22.95
CA PHE A 183 -23.69 -6.99 23.23
C PHE A 183 -23.18 -6.84 24.66
N ASN A 184 -22.96 -7.98 25.32
CA ASN A 184 -22.42 -8.09 26.67
C ASN A 184 -21.55 -9.37 26.81
N GLU A 185 -21.02 -9.64 28.01
CA GLU A 185 -20.09 -10.75 28.26
C GLU A 185 -20.67 -12.13 27.92
N LYS A 186 -21.99 -12.30 28.01
CA LYS A 186 -22.63 -13.58 27.66
C LYS A 186 -22.55 -13.86 26.16
N ASP A 187 -22.53 -12.82 25.36
CA ASP A 187 -22.47 -12.93 23.90
C ASP A 187 -21.05 -13.28 23.42
N TRP A 188 -20.02 -13.07 24.27
CA TRP A 188 -18.63 -13.40 23.98
C TRP A 188 -18.44 -14.86 23.55
N ARG A 189 -19.26 -15.76 24.08
CA ARG A 189 -19.23 -17.19 23.70
C ARG A 189 -19.33 -17.42 22.21
N SER A 190 -19.99 -16.51 21.49
CA SER A 190 -20.13 -16.56 20.02
C SER A 190 -18.81 -16.29 19.28
N LEU A 191 -17.89 -15.60 19.90
CA LEU A 191 -16.58 -15.26 19.34
C LEU A 191 -15.48 -16.23 19.78
N LYS A 192 -15.76 -17.11 20.75
CA LYS A 192 -14.75 -17.99 21.37
C LYS A 192 -14.09 -18.93 20.35
N GLU A 193 -14.88 -19.49 19.42
CA GLU A 193 -14.36 -20.43 18.41
C GLU A 193 -13.45 -19.77 17.38
N ILE A 194 -13.61 -18.47 17.17
CA ILE A 194 -12.80 -17.68 16.22
C ILE A 194 -11.81 -16.76 16.93
N SER A 195 -11.59 -16.94 18.23
CA SER A 195 -10.74 -16.06 19.04
C SER A 195 -9.33 -15.89 18.48
N GLU A 196 -8.73 -16.94 17.90
CA GLU A 196 -7.41 -16.88 17.26
C GLU A 196 -7.39 -16.03 15.97
N HIS A 197 -8.56 -15.80 15.38
CA HIS A 197 -8.68 -15.00 14.15
C HIS A 197 -8.93 -13.51 14.43
N ILE A 198 -9.23 -13.12 15.66
CA ILE A 198 -9.59 -11.73 15.98
C ILE A 198 -8.33 -10.88 16.10
N ALA A 199 -8.14 -9.95 15.16
CA ALA A 199 -7.04 -9.01 15.19
C ALA A 199 -7.51 -7.56 15.42
N TYR A 200 -8.72 -7.23 15.04
CA TYR A 200 -9.36 -5.96 15.34
C TYR A 200 -10.69 -6.23 16.03
N LEU A 201 -10.89 -5.62 17.19
CA LEU A 201 -12.12 -5.76 17.97
C LEU A 201 -12.65 -4.36 18.38
N ASP A 202 -13.88 -4.06 17.99
CA ASP A 202 -14.56 -2.84 18.36
C ASP A 202 -15.85 -3.18 19.12
N LEU A 203 -15.83 -2.91 20.41
CA LEU A 203 -16.96 -3.08 21.32
C LEU A 203 -17.55 -1.74 21.77
N SER A 204 -17.20 -0.64 21.08
CA SER A 204 -17.66 0.69 21.45
C SER A 204 -19.19 0.76 21.53
N ASP A 205 -19.66 1.55 22.50
CA ASP A 205 -21.09 1.84 22.72
C ASP A 205 -21.98 0.60 22.93
N THR A 206 -21.42 -0.48 23.49
CA THR A 206 -22.14 -1.70 23.84
C THR A 206 -22.52 -1.75 25.32
N LYS A 207 -23.18 -2.84 25.74
CA LYS A 207 -23.51 -3.13 27.15
C LYS A 207 -22.44 -3.98 27.85
N ALA A 208 -21.27 -4.16 27.23
CA ALA A 208 -20.14 -4.80 27.88
C ALA A 208 -19.62 -3.95 29.02
N SER A 209 -19.02 -4.58 30.03
CA SER A 209 -18.37 -3.93 31.17
C SER A 209 -16.87 -4.23 31.16
N GLU A 210 -16.14 -3.69 32.13
CA GLU A 210 -14.71 -3.95 32.28
C GLU A 210 -14.36 -5.44 32.39
N SER A 211 -15.29 -6.28 32.84
CA SER A 211 -15.07 -7.73 32.95
C SER A 211 -14.82 -8.43 31.60
N ILE A 212 -15.19 -7.80 30.47
CA ILE A 212 -14.90 -8.32 29.14
C ILE A 212 -13.39 -8.44 28.88
N ILE A 213 -12.56 -7.66 29.58
CA ILE A 213 -11.10 -7.67 29.44
C ILE A 213 -10.52 -9.07 29.75
N ASP A 214 -11.13 -9.81 30.68
CA ASP A 214 -10.67 -11.17 31.00
C ASP A 214 -10.82 -12.12 29.80
N SER A 215 -11.83 -11.91 28.99
CA SER A 215 -12.03 -12.67 27.75
C SER A 215 -11.12 -12.22 26.61
N ILE A 216 -10.86 -10.92 26.53
CA ILE A 216 -10.06 -10.30 25.47
C ILE A 216 -8.57 -10.56 25.66
N SER A 217 -8.10 -10.61 26.92
CA SER A 217 -6.67 -10.80 27.25
C SER A 217 -6.07 -12.10 26.69
N GLY A 218 -6.91 -13.07 26.31
CA GLY A 218 -6.49 -14.32 25.65
C GLY A 218 -6.37 -14.25 24.13
N LEU A 219 -6.67 -13.11 23.49
CA LEU A 219 -6.62 -12.95 22.04
C LEU A 219 -5.19 -12.74 21.55
N ARG A 220 -4.59 -13.79 20.99
CA ARG A 220 -3.16 -13.81 20.61
C ARG A 220 -2.79 -12.87 19.47
N HIS A 221 -3.72 -12.57 18.56
CA HIS A 221 -3.48 -11.77 17.38
C HIS A 221 -4.13 -10.38 17.44
N LEU A 222 -4.69 -10.02 18.61
CA LEU A 222 -5.33 -8.72 18.78
C LEU A 222 -4.32 -7.58 18.69
N THR A 223 -4.48 -6.71 17.69
CA THR A 223 -3.63 -5.53 17.44
C THR A 223 -4.38 -4.23 17.69
N THR A 224 -5.70 -4.25 17.55
CA THR A 224 -6.54 -3.06 17.76
C THR A 224 -7.76 -3.42 18.60
N LEU A 225 -7.94 -2.65 19.68
CA LEU A 225 -9.10 -2.75 20.57
C LEU A 225 -9.74 -1.38 20.74
N LYS A 226 -11.06 -1.30 20.51
CA LYS A 226 -11.86 -0.11 20.77
C LYS A 226 -12.92 -0.41 21.83
N LEU A 227 -12.96 0.41 22.87
CA LEU A 227 -13.84 0.29 24.04
C LEU A 227 -14.50 1.65 24.39
N ASN A 228 -14.74 2.51 23.37
CA ASN A 228 -15.35 3.82 23.61
C ASN A 228 -16.76 3.63 24.17
N GLY A 229 -17.14 4.47 25.14
CA GLY A 229 -18.49 4.43 25.74
C GLY A 229 -18.77 3.23 26.66
N ILE A 230 -17.78 2.37 26.94
CA ILE A 230 -17.90 1.30 27.94
C ILE A 230 -17.55 1.84 29.32
N GLU A 231 -18.34 1.48 30.36
CA GLU A 231 -18.02 1.81 31.76
C GLU A 231 -16.79 1.04 32.22
N MET A 232 -15.67 1.74 32.46
CA MET A 232 -14.40 1.16 32.85
C MET A 232 -13.73 1.97 33.96
N GLU A 233 -13.24 1.29 34.99
CA GLU A 233 -12.36 1.88 36.02
C GLU A 233 -10.86 1.79 35.64
N GLY A 234 -10.54 1.02 34.59
CA GLY A 234 -9.19 0.84 34.07
C GLY A 234 -8.35 -0.21 34.80
N LYS A 235 -8.88 -0.85 35.86
CA LYS A 235 -8.14 -1.87 36.65
C LYS A 235 -7.80 -3.12 35.83
N GLY A 236 -8.67 -3.46 34.88
CA GLY A 236 -8.49 -4.64 34.00
C GLY A 236 -7.45 -4.44 32.91
N LEU A 237 -7.15 -3.20 32.50
CA LEU A 237 -6.27 -2.92 31.36
C LEU A 237 -4.85 -3.46 31.51
N ALA A 238 -4.37 -3.62 32.77
CA ALA A 238 -3.05 -4.22 33.03
C ALA A 238 -2.92 -5.64 32.48
N LYS A 239 -4.03 -6.38 32.28
CA LYS A 239 -4.05 -7.72 31.71
C LYS A 239 -3.80 -7.75 30.19
N LEU A 240 -3.93 -6.61 29.53
CA LEU A 240 -3.65 -6.46 28.10
C LEU A 240 -2.17 -6.13 27.82
N LYS A 241 -1.35 -6.01 28.87
CA LYS A 241 0.06 -5.59 28.77
C LYS A 241 0.91 -6.54 27.91
N ASP A 242 0.52 -7.81 27.83
CA ASP A 242 1.23 -8.84 27.06
C ASP A 242 0.64 -9.05 25.65
N SER A 243 -0.41 -8.29 25.29
CA SER A 243 -0.90 -8.23 23.91
C SER A 243 0.15 -7.50 23.05
N LYS A 244 0.61 -8.17 22.00
CA LYS A 244 1.69 -7.65 21.12
C LYS A 244 1.17 -6.61 20.15
#